data_8ae1e9bf4e2b0172d3a90ed36d41a2b4
#
_entry.id   8ae1e9bf4e2b0172d3a90ed36d41a2b4
#
_cell.length_a   1.000
_cell.length_b   1.000
_cell.length_c   1.000
_cell.angle_alpha   90.00
_cell.angle_beta   90.00
_cell.angle_gamma   90.00
#
_symmetry.space_group_name_H-M   'P 1'
#
loop_
_entity.id
_entity.type
_entity.pdbx_description
1 polymer ?
#
loop_
_entity_poly.entity_id
_entity_poly.type
_entity_poly.pdbx_seq_one_letter_code
_entity_poly.pdbx_strand_id
1 'polypeptide(L)'
;MNIFLALLSGFLLLLLNFYLRTRILLGKKSSGCDAFYFLSSVEEFKRQKKIPYNLPYYFLDIEEQWYPPGFVIFLSLFSKKFIDKYHWLIAPLIDCVQLLILYTFTYVSTGNILMATVSGLIYAVIPNLNTENLNMNVRSFASLINTLLLLSLIGFWSNGSYLFLFFTFIFGFLLFMTHKMAVQNLTVVILGFSLLKLNFSFVIILLIIIVLTFILSKGFYLKVLKNHIDILLFWKKNLCNLGNDQYKHSEIYGKEPVAETKLHIPGIKGLIKHTRIILGFNPFVIFLVIYPVMAGRTGMNSLSEMILLWGIFTYLMVFLTSYVPIFRFLGEGWKYIKFAAFPVAFVSAVSIFENPIKLNFPTLVTGIVCFVSSLWITLKLQKKSQTERTMGIVNDDLLKTYEFIRNSSFDGIICIPTHLADATSYYTKKKVLWGGHSLVSLLEGFFPIIRKPIEYYIKRYNISLILIDTSYIDPKVLKISEEQLIFTAGKYELFFYSQGSDFWNKTMRE
;
A
#
# COMPACT_ATOMS: atom_id res chain seq x y z
N MET A 1 34.33 -20.14 10.96
CA MET A 1 33.88 -19.03 11.84
C MET A 1 32.97 -18.01 11.10
N ASN A 2 33.40 -17.53 9.92
CA ASN A 2 32.62 -16.49 9.20
C ASN A 2 31.19 -16.91 8.77
N ILE A 3 30.99 -18.16 8.29
CA ILE A 3 29.67 -18.64 7.86
C ILE A 3 28.72 -18.74 9.04
N PHE A 4 29.15 -19.26 10.19
CA PHE A 4 28.32 -19.34 11.40
C PHE A 4 27.90 -17.96 11.88
N LEU A 5 28.82 -16.98 11.91
CA LEU A 5 28.48 -15.59 12.29
C LEU A 5 27.53 -14.95 11.30
N ALA A 6 27.67 -15.21 9.99
CA ALA A 6 26.76 -14.71 8.98
C ALA A 6 25.35 -15.30 9.15
N LEU A 7 25.22 -16.60 9.39
CA LEU A 7 23.93 -17.24 9.64
C LEU A 7 23.29 -16.74 10.94
N LEU A 8 24.08 -16.63 12.01
CA LEU A 8 23.58 -16.14 13.31
C LEU A 8 23.11 -14.69 13.21
N SER A 9 23.90 -13.78 12.62
CA SER A 9 23.51 -12.38 12.46
C SER A 9 22.29 -12.23 11.56
N GLY A 10 22.22 -12.96 10.45
CA GLY A 10 21.04 -12.99 9.58
C GLY A 10 19.78 -13.47 10.29
N PHE A 11 19.91 -14.53 11.11
CA PHE A 11 18.78 -15.04 11.90
C PHE A 11 18.30 -14.04 12.95
N LEU A 12 19.21 -13.40 13.69
CA LEU A 12 18.86 -12.38 14.68
C LEU A 12 18.20 -11.16 14.03
N LEU A 13 18.66 -10.76 12.85
CA LEU A 13 18.02 -9.69 12.06
C LEU A 13 16.59 -10.06 11.63
N LEU A 14 16.38 -11.29 11.18
CA LEU A 14 15.03 -11.77 10.84
C LEU A 14 14.10 -11.74 12.05
N LEU A 15 14.57 -12.18 13.21
CA LEU A 15 13.80 -12.13 14.46
C LEU A 15 13.45 -10.69 14.85
N LEU A 16 14.43 -9.77 14.80
CA LEU A 16 14.22 -8.36 15.08
C LEU A 16 13.21 -7.74 14.11
N ASN A 17 13.39 -7.95 12.80
CA ASN A 17 12.49 -7.43 11.77
C ASN A 17 11.07 -7.96 11.98
N PHE A 18 10.92 -9.28 12.15
CA PHE A 18 9.64 -9.90 12.40
C PHE A 18 8.96 -9.35 13.66
N TYR A 19 9.71 -9.20 14.75
CA TYR A 19 9.21 -8.61 15.99
C TYR A 19 8.72 -7.17 15.77
N LEU A 20 9.53 -6.30 15.14
CA LEU A 20 9.15 -4.91 14.88
C LEU A 20 7.90 -4.79 13.99
N ARG A 21 7.68 -5.71 13.03
CA ARG A 21 6.51 -5.73 12.15
C ARG A 21 5.26 -6.28 12.83
N THR A 22 5.40 -7.22 13.79
CA THR A 22 4.27 -7.99 14.32
C THR A 22 3.86 -7.60 15.73
N ARG A 23 4.74 -6.99 16.55
CA ARG A 23 4.49 -6.74 17.97
C ARG A 23 3.17 -6.04 18.30
N ILE A 24 2.66 -5.19 17.40
CA ILE A 24 1.39 -4.48 17.61
C ILE A 24 0.20 -5.17 16.92
N LEU A 25 0.45 -6.20 16.13
CA LEU A 25 -0.56 -7.03 15.47
C LEU A 25 -1.00 -8.20 16.34
N LEU A 26 -0.15 -8.61 17.30
CA LEU A 26 -0.44 -9.73 18.21
C LEU A 26 -1.74 -9.47 18.99
N GLY A 27 -2.66 -10.43 18.94
CA GLY A 27 -3.96 -10.35 19.60
C GLY A 27 -5.04 -9.55 18.83
N LYS A 28 -4.76 -9.04 17.64
CA LYS A 28 -5.73 -8.29 16.81
C LYS A 28 -6.12 -9.07 15.56
N LYS A 29 -7.43 -9.22 15.35
CA LYS A 29 -7.98 -10.12 14.30
C LYS A 29 -7.91 -9.59 12.88
N SER A 30 -7.64 -8.31 12.63
CA SER A 30 -7.74 -7.77 11.29
C SER A 30 -6.83 -6.61 10.99
N SER A 31 -6.53 -6.43 9.75
CA SER A 31 -5.64 -5.42 9.24
C SER A 31 -6.22 -4.74 8.00
N GLY A 32 -6.68 -3.51 8.16
CA GLY A 32 -6.96 -2.56 7.09
C GLY A 32 -8.10 -2.93 6.12
N CYS A 33 -8.66 -1.93 5.46
CA CYS A 33 -9.75 -2.09 4.50
C CYS A 33 -9.33 -2.88 3.25
N ASP A 34 -8.15 -2.61 2.68
CA ASP A 34 -7.65 -3.31 1.48
C ASP A 34 -7.58 -4.83 1.67
N ALA A 35 -7.30 -5.30 2.91
CA ALA A 35 -7.18 -6.71 3.21
C ALA A 35 -8.45 -7.49 2.87
N PHE A 36 -9.61 -6.96 3.21
CA PHE A 36 -10.89 -7.66 3.00
C PHE A 36 -11.29 -7.71 1.52
N TYR A 37 -10.91 -6.70 0.73
CA TYR A 37 -11.02 -6.78 -0.72
C TYR A 37 -10.23 -7.96 -1.29
N PHE A 38 -8.96 -8.11 -0.89
CA PHE A 38 -8.13 -9.24 -1.36
C PHE A 38 -8.65 -10.59 -0.84
N LEU A 39 -9.13 -10.65 0.40
CA LEU A 39 -9.75 -11.87 0.96
C LEU A 39 -10.98 -12.28 0.15
N SER A 40 -11.88 -11.34 -0.15
CA SER A 40 -13.05 -11.57 -1.00
C SER A 40 -12.64 -12.03 -2.41
N SER A 41 -11.63 -11.39 -2.99
CA SER A 41 -11.13 -11.76 -4.31
C SER A 41 -10.50 -13.16 -4.36
N VAL A 42 -9.78 -13.55 -3.30
CA VAL A 42 -9.20 -14.91 -3.19
C VAL A 42 -10.29 -15.97 -3.03
N GLU A 43 -11.29 -15.69 -2.21
CA GLU A 43 -12.42 -16.61 -2.03
C GLU A 43 -13.15 -16.84 -3.36
N GLU A 44 -13.39 -15.78 -4.10
CA GLU A 44 -14.05 -15.84 -5.39
C GLU A 44 -13.17 -16.51 -6.47
N PHE A 45 -11.85 -16.25 -6.47
CA PHE A 45 -10.89 -16.93 -7.33
C PHE A 45 -10.90 -18.45 -7.10
N LYS A 46 -10.91 -18.87 -5.83
CA LYS A 46 -10.97 -20.31 -5.49
C LYS A 46 -12.29 -20.95 -5.88
N ARG A 47 -13.40 -20.21 -5.79
CA ARG A 47 -14.73 -20.68 -6.17
C ARG A 47 -14.87 -20.84 -7.68
N GLN A 48 -14.46 -19.82 -8.45
CA GLN A 48 -14.61 -19.81 -9.90
C GLN A 48 -13.44 -20.45 -10.66
N LYS A 49 -12.29 -20.65 -10.01
CA LYS A 49 -11.01 -21.10 -10.62
C LYS A 49 -10.56 -20.23 -11.79
N LYS A 50 -10.95 -18.95 -11.78
CA LYS A 50 -10.57 -17.93 -12.75
C LYS A 50 -10.42 -16.59 -12.04
N ILE A 51 -9.72 -15.63 -12.68
CA ILE A 51 -9.54 -14.28 -12.10
C ILE A 51 -10.92 -13.63 -11.96
N PRO A 52 -11.32 -13.27 -10.72
CA PRO A 52 -12.61 -12.65 -10.47
C PRO A 52 -12.53 -11.16 -10.77
N TYR A 53 -13.14 -10.71 -11.82
CA TYR A 53 -13.32 -9.28 -12.08
C TYR A 53 -14.71 -8.77 -11.70
N ASN A 54 -15.67 -9.66 -11.43
CA ASN A 54 -16.95 -9.34 -10.79
C ASN A 54 -17.01 -9.98 -9.42
N LEU A 55 -17.12 -9.14 -8.38
CA LEU A 55 -17.29 -9.59 -7.00
C LEU A 55 -18.78 -9.48 -6.62
N PRO A 56 -19.43 -10.59 -6.21
CA PRO A 56 -20.91 -10.65 -6.11
C PRO A 56 -21.50 -9.76 -5.01
N TYR A 57 -20.69 -9.34 -4.04
CA TYR A 57 -21.14 -8.57 -2.88
C TYR A 57 -20.86 -7.06 -2.96
N TYR A 58 -20.64 -6.57 -4.18
CA TYR A 58 -20.55 -5.14 -4.47
C TYR A 58 -21.64 -4.74 -5.46
N PHE A 59 -22.20 -3.55 -5.31
CA PHE A 59 -23.21 -3.06 -6.26
C PHE A 59 -22.64 -2.80 -7.66
N LEU A 60 -21.35 -2.79 -7.76
CA LEU A 60 -20.60 -2.66 -9.00
C LEU A 60 -20.29 -4.03 -9.64
N ASP A 61 -21.01 -5.08 -9.26
CA ASP A 61 -20.84 -6.42 -9.82
C ASP A 61 -21.18 -6.52 -11.32
N ILE A 62 -21.98 -5.56 -11.83
CA ILE A 62 -22.18 -5.38 -13.29
C ILE A 62 -20.98 -4.69 -13.95
N GLU A 63 -20.11 -4.04 -13.20
CA GLU A 63 -18.88 -3.47 -13.70
C GLU A 63 -17.66 -4.29 -13.29
N GLU A 64 -16.87 -4.61 -14.30
CA GLU A 64 -15.69 -5.42 -14.14
C GLU A 64 -14.61 -4.68 -13.35
N GLN A 65 -14.07 -5.31 -12.32
CA GLN A 65 -12.98 -4.77 -11.49
C GLN A 65 -11.64 -5.25 -12.04
N TRP A 66 -11.00 -4.45 -12.86
CA TRP A 66 -9.75 -4.79 -13.52
C TRP A 66 -8.52 -4.37 -12.69
N TYR A 67 -8.41 -4.94 -11.50
CA TYR A 67 -7.21 -4.77 -10.68
C TYR A 67 -6.16 -5.84 -11.06
N PRO A 68 -4.83 -5.53 -11.01
CA PRO A 68 -3.79 -6.53 -11.27
C PRO A 68 -3.93 -7.76 -10.38
N PRO A 69 -4.06 -8.99 -10.92
CA PRO A 69 -4.44 -10.17 -10.15
C PRO A 69 -3.28 -10.89 -9.45
N GLY A 70 -2.02 -10.47 -9.66
CA GLY A 70 -0.84 -11.21 -9.20
C GLY A 70 -0.84 -11.47 -7.69
N PHE A 71 -1.28 -10.51 -6.89
CA PHE A 71 -1.36 -10.72 -5.44
C PHE A 71 -2.50 -11.67 -5.05
N VAL A 72 -3.64 -11.63 -5.73
CA VAL A 72 -4.75 -12.59 -5.51
C VAL A 72 -4.29 -14.01 -5.86
N ILE A 73 -3.58 -14.18 -6.97
CA ILE A 73 -3.01 -15.47 -7.38
C ILE A 73 -2.02 -15.97 -6.33
N PHE A 74 -1.10 -15.11 -5.87
CA PHE A 74 -0.15 -15.47 -4.80
C PHE A 74 -0.88 -15.90 -3.52
N LEU A 75 -1.87 -15.14 -3.06
CA LEU A 75 -2.65 -15.49 -1.88
C LEU A 75 -3.45 -16.78 -2.05
N SER A 76 -3.88 -17.11 -3.26
CA SER A 76 -4.63 -18.33 -3.54
C SER A 76 -3.85 -19.62 -3.30
N LEU A 77 -2.52 -19.55 -3.26
CA LEU A 77 -1.65 -20.69 -2.94
C LEU A 77 -1.81 -21.16 -1.48
N PHE A 78 -2.27 -20.30 -0.59
CA PHE A 78 -2.49 -20.63 0.80
C PHE A 78 -3.89 -21.23 1.03
N SER A 79 -4.05 -22.11 2.03
CA SER A 79 -5.37 -22.63 2.39
C SER A 79 -6.28 -21.51 2.91
N LYS A 80 -7.62 -21.67 2.75
CA LYS A 80 -8.59 -20.71 3.29
C LYS A 80 -8.41 -20.54 4.79
N LYS A 81 -8.29 -21.63 5.56
CA LYS A 81 -8.08 -21.61 7.00
C LYS A 81 -6.83 -20.82 7.41
N PHE A 82 -5.74 -20.96 6.63
CA PHE A 82 -4.50 -20.21 6.89
C PHE A 82 -4.71 -18.71 6.65
N ILE A 83 -5.29 -18.34 5.52
CA ILE A 83 -5.52 -16.93 5.18
C ILE A 83 -6.45 -16.26 6.18
N ASP A 84 -7.60 -16.88 6.50
CA ASP A 84 -8.59 -16.33 7.42
C ASP A 84 -7.98 -16.04 8.81
N LYS A 85 -7.05 -16.90 9.25
CA LYS A 85 -6.42 -16.77 10.58
C LYS A 85 -5.14 -15.92 10.58
N TYR A 86 -4.32 -16.00 9.51
CA TYR A 86 -2.96 -15.50 9.51
C TYR A 86 -2.66 -14.47 8.40
N HIS A 87 -3.69 -13.93 7.72
CA HIS A 87 -3.49 -12.92 6.67
C HIS A 87 -2.66 -11.72 7.14
N TRP A 88 -2.76 -11.36 8.41
CA TRP A 88 -2.00 -10.26 9.01
C TRP A 88 -0.48 -10.52 9.06
N LEU A 89 -0.03 -11.77 8.97
CA LEU A 89 1.39 -12.14 8.90
C LEU A 89 1.98 -12.05 7.50
N ILE A 90 1.17 -12.02 6.44
CA ILE A 90 1.66 -12.11 5.07
C ILE A 90 2.60 -10.95 4.71
N ALA A 91 2.22 -9.70 5.01
CA ALA A 91 3.08 -8.56 4.75
C ALA A 91 4.38 -8.58 5.58
N PRO A 92 4.38 -8.85 6.91
CA PRO A 92 5.59 -9.08 7.69
C PRO A 92 6.50 -10.18 7.16
N LEU A 93 5.96 -11.32 6.73
CA LEU A 93 6.76 -12.42 6.21
C LEU A 93 7.42 -12.07 4.86
N ILE A 94 6.69 -11.43 3.96
CA ILE A 94 7.25 -10.93 2.69
C ILE A 94 8.41 -9.94 2.97
N ASP A 95 8.24 -9.08 3.96
CA ASP A 95 9.25 -8.11 4.36
C ASP A 95 10.50 -8.78 4.96
N CYS A 96 10.33 -9.87 5.71
CA CYS A 96 11.44 -10.70 6.18
C CYS A 96 12.23 -11.33 5.01
N VAL A 97 11.54 -11.81 3.98
CA VAL A 97 12.19 -12.31 2.76
C VAL A 97 12.98 -11.19 2.09
N GLN A 98 12.44 -9.99 2.00
CA GLN A 98 13.12 -8.85 1.39
C GLN A 98 14.35 -8.42 2.20
N LEU A 99 14.29 -8.45 3.53
CA LEU A 99 15.45 -8.23 4.40
C LEU A 99 16.54 -9.31 4.17
N LEU A 100 16.14 -10.56 4.07
CA LEU A 100 17.09 -11.66 3.81
C LEU A 100 17.80 -11.48 2.47
N ILE A 101 17.07 -11.07 1.42
CA ILE A 101 17.65 -10.75 0.11
C ILE A 101 18.65 -9.60 0.25
N LEU A 102 18.31 -8.52 0.96
CA LEU A 102 19.21 -7.40 1.21
C LEU A 102 20.49 -7.85 1.93
N TYR A 103 20.33 -8.58 3.03
CA TYR A 103 21.44 -9.08 3.82
C TYR A 103 22.38 -9.95 2.97
N THR A 104 21.84 -10.94 2.27
CA THR A 104 22.60 -11.85 1.42
C THR A 104 23.27 -11.11 0.27
N PHE A 105 22.54 -10.23 -0.41
CA PHE A 105 23.07 -9.40 -1.48
C PHE A 105 24.23 -8.52 -1.00
N THR A 106 24.08 -7.85 0.14
CA THR A 106 25.15 -7.01 0.71
C THR A 106 26.36 -7.85 1.08
N TYR A 107 26.16 -9.02 1.70
CA TYR A 107 27.25 -9.92 2.04
C TYR A 107 28.00 -10.45 0.81
N VAL A 108 27.27 -10.90 -0.21
CA VAL A 108 27.88 -11.44 -1.44
C VAL A 108 28.61 -10.37 -2.23
N SER A 109 28.06 -9.15 -2.29
CA SER A 109 28.66 -8.06 -3.08
C SER A 109 29.87 -7.39 -2.42
N THR A 110 29.95 -7.44 -1.08
CA THR A 110 31.01 -6.74 -0.33
C THR A 110 31.99 -7.67 0.42
N GLY A 111 31.63 -8.94 0.60
CA GLY A 111 32.37 -9.87 1.45
C GLY A 111 32.37 -9.52 2.95
N ASN A 112 31.62 -8.50 3.37
CA ASN A 112 31.66 -7.92 4.72
C ASN A 112 30.40 -8.21 5.51
N ILE A 113 30.50 -9.09 6.52
CA ILE A 113 29.37 -9.47 7.39
C ILE A 113 28.84 -8.27 8.17
N LEU A 114 29.71 -7.39 8.65
CA LEU A 114 29.32 -6.24 9.45
C LEU A 114 28.49 -5.25 8.61
N MET A 115 28.92 -5.01 7.37
CA MET A 115 28.17 -4.18 6.41
C MET A 115 26.81 -4.79 6.10
N ALA A 116 26.73 -6.11 5.87
CA ALA A 116 25.48 -6.81 5.67
C ALA A 116 24.55 -6.71 6.90
N THR A 117 25.13 -6.84 8.10
CA THR A 117 24.38 -6.71 9.36
C THR A 117 23.82 -5.30 9.53
N VAL A 118 24.62 -4.28 9.28
CA VAL A 118 24.19 -2.88 9.38
C VAL A 118 23.14 -2.54 8.33
N SER A 119 23.27 -3.03 7.08
CA SER A 119 22.22 -2.84 6.07
C SER A 119 20.89 -3.45 6.50
N GLY A 120 20.93 -4.68 7.08
CA GLY A 120 19.73 -5.32 7.62
C GLY A 120 19.14 -4.59 8.83
N LEU A 121 19.96 -4.07 9.75
CA LEU A 121 19.51 -3.25 10.89
C LEU A 121 18.83 -1.97 10.42
N ILE A 122 19.44 -1.26 9.47
CA ILE A 122 18.86 -0.05 8.86
C ILE A 122 17.49 -0.38 8.26
N TYR A 123 17.42 -1.44 7.44
CA TYR A 123 16.16 -1.85 6.83
C TYR A 123 15.07 -2.17 7.87
N ALA A 124 15.42 -2.89 8.94
CA ALA A 124 14.48 -3.28 9.99
C ALA A 124 13.85 -2.09 10.70
N VAL A 125 14.60 -0.99 10.90
CA VAL A 125 14.10 0.19 11.64
C VAL A 125 13.44 1.25 10.77
N ILE A 126 13.45 1.15 9.42
CA ILE A 126 12.80 2.13 8.54
C ILE A 126 11.31 2.32 8.94
N PRO A 127 10.88 3.52 9.35
CA PRO A 127 9.53 3.74 9.86
C PRO A 127 8.43 3.47 8.84
N ASN A 128 8.65 3.80 7.55
CA ASN A 128 7.70 3.53 6.49
C ASN A 128 7.33 2.05 6.39
N LEU A 129 8.32 1.15 6.44
CA LEU A 129 8.09 -0.29 6.38
C LEU A 129 7.29 -0.78 7.59
N ASN A 130 7.59 -0.23 8.78
CA ASN A 130 6.89 -0.60 10.01
C ASN A 130 5.41 -0.17 10.01
N THR A 131 5.06 0.92 9.33
CA THR A 131 3.68 1.39 9.22
C THR A 131 2.91 0.70 8.09
N GLU A 132 3.53 0.53 6.94
CA GLU A 132 2.91 -0.12 5.77
C GLU A 132 2.61 -1.60 5.99
N ASN A 133 3.44 -2.31 6.77
CA ASN A 133 3.27 -3.73 7.04
C ASN A 133 2.26 -4.04 8.16
N LEU A 134 1.65 -3.02 8.77
CA LEU A 134 0.56 -3.21 9.73
C LEU A 134 -0.73 -3.73 9.07
N ASN A 135 -0.82 -3.65 7.77
CA ASN A 135 -1.98 -4.07 7.00
C ASN A 135 -1.55 -5.04 5.89
N MET A 136 -2.35 -6.08 5.65
CA MET A 136 -2.17 -6.88 4.45
C MET A 136 -2.50 -6.03 3.22
N ASN A 137 -1.48 -5.73 2.44
CA ASN A 137 -1.64 -4.97 1.20
C ASN A 137 -0.70 -5.50 0.12
N VAL A 138 -1.03 -5.20 -1.12
CA VAL A 138 -0.27 -5.65 -2.29
C VAL A 138 1.12 -5.01 -2.39
N ARG A 139 1.35 -3.83 -1.75
CA ARG A 139 2.62 -3.09 -1.87
C ARG A 139 3.82 -3.84 -1.32
N SER A 140 3.64 -4.66 -0.26
CA SER A 140 4.71 -5.50 0.27
C SER A 140 5.20 -6.50 -0.77
N PHE A 141 4.26 -7.21 -1.41
CA PHE A 141 4.55 -8.18 -2.45
C PHE A 141 5.14 -7.50 -3.71
N ALA A 142 4.56 -6.39 -4.12
CA ALA A 142 5.08 -5.60 -5.25
C ALA A 142 6.49 -5.05 -5.00
N SER A 143 6.82 -4.64 -3.76
CA SER A 143 8.16 -4.20 -3.38
C SER A 143 9.18 -5.33 -3.50
N LEU A 144 8.83 -6.55 -3.05
CA LEU A 144 9.69 -7.72 -3.21
C LEU A 144 9.96 -8.03 -4.69
N ILE A 145 8.91 -8.07 -5.52
CA ILE A 145 9.07 -8.35 -6.95
C ILE A 145 9.87 -7.23 -7.64
N ASN A 146 9.61 -5.97 -7.31
CA ASN A 146 10.38 -4.82 -7.83
C ASN A 146 11.88 -4.94 -7.46
N THR A 147 12.19 -5.37 -6.24
CA THR A 147 13.56 -5.62 -5.79
C THR A 147 14.22 -6.72 -6.60
N LEU A 148 13.54 -7.86 -6.76
CA LEU A 148 14.07 -9.00 -7.54
C LEU A 148 14.29 -8.62 -9.01
N LEU A 149 13.36 -7.86 -9.60
CA LEU A 149 13.47 -7.36 -10.97
C LEU A 149 14.69 -6.46 -11.12
N LEU A 150 14.83 -5.43 -10.27
CA LEU A 150 15.93 -4.46 -10.40
C LEU A 150 17.27 -5.10 -10.08
N LEU A 151 17.36 -6.01 -9.11
CA LEU A 151 18.59 -6.78 -8.87
C LEU A 151 18.94 -7.67 -10.07
N SER A 152 17.97 -8.31 -10.70
CA SER A 152 18.22 -9.10 -11.92
C SER A 152 18.66 -8.20 -13.08
N LEU A 153 18.03 -7.06 -13.29
CA LEU A 153 18.42 -6.10 -14.32
C LEU A 153 19.83 -5.57 -14.11
N ILE A 154 20.18 -5.21 -12.87
CA ILE A 154 21.52 -4.75 -12.50
C ILE A 154 22.54 -5.90 -12.64
N GLY A 155 22.16 -7.12 -12.26
CA GLY A 155 23.00 -8.31 -12.45
C GLY A 155 23.27 -8.60 -13.92
N PHE A 156 22.27 -8.46 -14.80
CA PHE A 156 22.48 -8.56 -16.25
C PHE A 156 23.42 -7.47 -16.77
N TRP A 157 23.20 -6.23 -16.33
CA TRP A 157 24.05 -5.11 -16.72
C TRP A 157 25.53 -5.28 -16.30
N SER A 158 25.76 -5.81 -15.07
CA SER A 158 27.11 -5.97 -14.53
C SER A 158 27.85 -7.18 -15.09
N ASN A 159 27.15 -8.28 -15.38
CA ASN A 159 27.78 -9.57 -15.69
C ASN A 159 27.50 -10.07 -17.12
N GLY A 160 26.58 -9.43 -17.86
CA GLY A 160 26.15 -9.87 -19.18
C GLY A 160 25.39 -11.20 -19.21
N SER A 161 25.05 -11.79 -18.05
CA SER A 161 24.45 -13.11 -17.97
C SER A 161 22.98 -13.11 -18.40
N TYR A 162 22.65 -13.87 -19.43
CA TYR A 162 21.27 -14.06 -19.92
C TYR A 162 20.33 -14.68 -18.90
N LEU A 163 20.85 -15.36 -17.86
CA LEU A 163 20.04 -15.88 -16.78
C LEU A 163 19.39 -14.71 -15.99
N PHE A 164 20.15 -13.65 -15.71
CA PHE A 164 19.60 -12.47 -15.07
C PHE A 164 18.59 -11.74 -15.97
N LEU A 165 18.82 -11.68 -17.28
CA LEU A 165 17.87 -11.13 -18.23
C LEU A 165 16.56 -11.92 -18.23
N PHE A 166 16.61 -13.24 -18.21
CA PHE A 166 15.45 -14.11 -18.10
C PHE A 166 14.64 -13.83 -16.83
N PHE A 167 15.31 -13.73 -15.67
CA PHE A 167 14.62 -13.35 -14.44
C PHE A 167 14.05 -11.92 -14.48
N THR A 168 14.72 -10.99 -15.16
CA THR A 168 14.19 -9.64 -15.37
C THR A 168 12.85 -9.67 -16.09
N PHE A 169 12.69 -10.50 -17.11
CA PHE A 169 11.42 -10.65 -17.81
C PHE A 169 10.34 -11.34 -16.97
N ILE A 170 10.69 -12.37 -16.21
CA ILE A 170 9.74 -13.03 -15.28
C ILE A 170 9.24 -12.06 -14.22
N PHE A 171 10.15 -11.41 -13.51
CA PHE A 171 9.77 -10.47 -12.45
C PHE A 171 9.09 -9.22 -13.02
N GLY A 172 9.46 -8.80 -14.24
CA GLY A 172 8.78 -7.74 -14.97
C GLY A 172 7.31 -8.08 -15.21
N PHE A 173 7.04 -9.23 -15.84
CA PHE A 173 5.67 -9.72 -16.02
C PHE A 173 4.89 -9.77 -14.71
N LEU A 174 5.48 -10.37 -13.67
CA LEU A 174 4.84 -10.46 -12.35
C LEU A 174 4.54 -9.08 -11.76
N LEU A 175 5.44 -8.09 -11.90
CA LEU A 175 5.26 -6.75 -11.37
C LEU A 175 4.08 -6.03 -12.04
N PHE A 176 4.01 -6.10 -13.38
CA PHE A 176 2.92 -5.51 -14.15
C PHE A 176 1.57 -6.13 -13.79
N MET A 177 1.56 -7.43 -13.48
CA MET A 177 0.37 -8.16 -13.03
C MET A 177 0.09 -8.01 -11.53
N THR A 178 0.87 -7.21 -10.78
CA THR A 178 0.74 -7.08 -9.33
C THR A 178 0.30 -5.70 -8.87
N HIS A 179 1.00 -4.61 -9.26
CA HIS A 179 0.72 -3.30 -8.65
C HIS A 179 1.12 -2.12 -9.53
N LYS A 180 0.15 -1.26 -9.81
CA LYS A 180 0.32 -0.09 -10.70
C LYS A 180 1.36 0.94 -10.23
N MET A 181 1.45 1.25 -8.92
CA MET A 181 2.46 2.20 -8.43
C MET A 181 3.88 1.64 -8.54
N ALA A 182 4.05 0.32 -8.42
CA ALA A 182 5.35 -0.32 -8.63
C ALA A 182 5.78 -0.23 -10.11
N VAL A 183 4.84 -0.37 -11.04
CA VAL A 183 5.09 -0.16 -12.48
C VAL A 183 5.49 1.30 -12.77
N GLN A 184 4.80 2.28 -12.17
CA GLN A 184 5.17 3.70 -12.29
C GLN A 184 6.60 3.95 -11.77
N ASN A 185 6.93 3.41 -10.60
CA ASN A 185 8.27 3.51 -10.02
C ASN A 185 9.33 2.87 -10.93
N LEU A 186 9.09 1.63 -11.39
CA LEU A 186 9.97 0.93 -12.30
C LEU A 186 10.25 1.73 -13.58
N THR A 187 9.19 2.31 -14.18
CA THR A 187 9.31 3.11 -15.38
C THR A 187 10.27 4.30 -15.19
N VAL A 188 10.13 5.03 -14.07
CA VAL A 188 10.99 6.18 -13.78
C VAL A 188 12.44 5.74 -13.50
N VAL A 189 12.63 4.63 -12.77
CA VAL A 189 13.98 4.08 -12.52
C VAL A 189 14.65 3.65 -13.83
N ILE A 190 13.95 2.94 -14.71
CA ILE A 190 14.50 2.48 -15.99
C ILE A 190 14.81 3.65 -16.93
N LEU A 191 13.93 4.64 -17.03
CA LEU A 191 14.19 5.84 -17.80
C LEU A 191 15.39 6.61 -17.26
N GLY A 192 15.52 6.68 -15.93
CA GLY A 192 16.67 7.27 -15.26
C GLY A 192 17.98 6.54 -15.56
N PHE A 193 17.98 5.21 -15.51
CA PHE A 193 19.14 4.40 -15.90
C PHE A 193 19.52 4.64 -17.35
N SER A 194 18.53 4.62 -18.25
CA SER A 194 18.77 4.88 -19.67
C SER A 194 19.38 6.25 -19.94
N LEU A 195 18.87 7.28 -19.27
CA LEU A 195 19.33 8.66 -19.44
C LEU A 195 20.75 8.84 -18.92
N LEU A 196 21.04 8.41 -17.69
CA LEU A 196 22.34 8.66 -17.06
C LEU A 196 23.46 7.74 -17.60
N LYS A 197 23.12 6.53 -18.04
CA LYS A 197 24.09 5.61 -18.68
C LYS A 197 24.15 5.80 -20.19
N LEU A 198 23.37 6.73 -20.76
CA LEU A 198 23.24 6.95 -22.21
C LEU A 198 23.03 5.64 -22.98
N ASN A 199 22.22 4.73 -22.41
CA ASN A 199 22.01 3.40 -22.95
C ASN A 199 20.52 3.05 -23.06
N PHE A 200 20.03 2.99 -24.30
CA PHE A 200 18.64 2.70 -24.61
C PHE A 200 18.23 1.24 -24.38
N SER A 201 19.20 0.32 -24.11
CA SER A 201 18.86 -1.09 -23.83
C SER A 201 17.91 -1.24 -22.65
N PHE A 202 17.98 -0.38 -21.64
CA PHE A 202 17.06 -0.39 -20.50
C PHE A 202 15.62 -0.10 -20.96
N VAL A 203 15.41 0.86 -21.84
CA VAL A 203 14.08 1.16 -22.40
C VAL A 203 13.59 0.02 -23.28
N ILE A 204 14.47 -0.58 -24.09
CA ILE A 204 14.13 -1.76 -24.91
C ILE A 204 13.67 -2.92 -24.03
N ILE A 205 14.38 -3.21 -22.93
CA ILE A 205 13.98 -4.24 -21.97
C ILE A 205 12.60 -3.93 -21.37
N LEU A 206 12.33 -2.67 -21.00
CA LEU A 206 11.02 -2.27 -20.49
C LEU A 206 9.92 -2.50 -21.55
N LEU A 207 10.17 -2.13 -22.79
CA LEU A 207 9.20 -2.34 -23.88
C LEU A 207 8.96 -3.84 -24.13
N ILE A 208 10.00 -4.67 -24.08
CA ILE A 208 9.87 -6.13 -24.18
C ILE A 208 9.02 -6.66 -23.02
N ILE A 209 9.24 -6.22 -21.77
CA ILE A 209 8.43 -6.61 -20.62
C ILE A 209 6.95 -6.25 -20.85
N ILE A 210 6.66 -5.05 -21.36
CA ILE A 210 5.30 -4.62 -21.68
C ILE A 210 4.67 -5.56 -22.72
N VAL A 211 5.35 -5.79 -23.84
CA VAL A 211 4.88 -6.67 -24.93
C VAL A 211 4.66 -8.09 -24.42
N LEU A 212 5.63 -8.65 -23.68
CA LEU A 212 5.49 -9.99 -23.08
C LEU A 212 4.29 -10.05 -22.12
N THR A 213 4.05 -8.98 -21.35
CA THR A 213 2.90 -8.93 -20.45
C THR A 213 1.58 -8.99 -21.21
N PHE A 214 1.46 -8.29 -22.35
CA PHE A 214 0.29 -8.38 -23.21
C PHE A 214 0.10 -9.78 -23.78
N ILE A 215 1.16 -10.38 -24.29
CA ILE A 215 1.12 -11.71 -24.92
C ILE A 215 0.77 -12.78 -23.86
N LEU A 216 1.54 -12.85 -22.77
CA LEU A 216 1.38 -13.90 -21.74
C LEU A 216 0.04 -13.76 -20.98
N SER A 217 -0.47 -12.55 -20.82
CA SER A 217 -1.78 -12.32 -20.22
C SER A 217 -2.96 -12.53 -21.21
N LYS A 218 -2.68 -12.91 -22.46
CA LYS A 218 -3.70 -13.05 -23.53
C LYS A 218 -4.58 -11.80 -23.66
N GLY A 219 -3.98 -10.63 -23.57
CA GLY A 219 -4.67 -9.34 -23.67
C GLY A 219 -5.38 -8.87 -22.37
N PHE A 220 -5.39 -9.68 -21.32
CA PHE A 220 -5.98 -9.27 -20.02
C PHE A 220 -5.37 -7.96 -19.50
N TYR A 221 -4.06 -7.77 -19.66
CA TYR A 221 -3.38 -6.58 -19.18
C TYR A 221 -3.87 -5.27 -19.84
N LEU A 222 -4.43 -5.32 -21.05
CA LEU A 222 -5.04 -4.12 -21.68
C LEU A 222 -6.18 -3.56 -20.82
N LYS A 223 -7.02 -4.42 -20.25
CA LYS A 223 -8.11 -4.02 -19.37
C LYS A 223 -7.58 -3.45 -18.05
N VAL A 224 -6.53 -4.08 -17.49
CA VAL A 224 -5.84 -3.57 -16.30
C VAL A 224 -5.23 -2.19 -16.57
N LEU A 225 -4.59 -1.99 -17.71
CA LEU A 225 -3.99 -0.72 -18.10
C LEU A 225 -5.05 0.37 -18.30
N LYS A 226 -6.15 0.04 -18.98
CA LYS A 226 -7.28 0.97 -19.15
C LYS A 226 -7.82 1.41 -17.79
N ASN A 227 -8.10 0.47 -16.90
CA ASN A 227 -8.55 0.80 -15.53
C ASN A 227 -7.52 1.65 -14.75
N HIS A 228 -6.22 1.40 -14.96
CA HIS A 228 -5.18 2.23 -14.35
C HIS A 228 -5.23 3.67 -14.86
N ILE A 229 -5.38 3.86 -16.17
CA ILE A 229 -5.51 5.19 -16.79
C ILE A 229 -6.78 5.88 -16.28
N ASP A 230 -7.92 5.19 -16.24
CA ASP A 230 -9.19 5.73 -15.76
C ASP A 230 -9.09 6.23 -14.32
N ILE A 231 -8.42 5.49 -13.43
CA ILE A 231 -8.17 5.92 -12.06
C ILE A 231 -7.24 7.15 -12.01
N LEU A 232 -6.20 7.21 -12.83
CA LEU A 232 -5.33 8.38 -12.90
C LEU A 232 -6.09 9.62 -13.38
N LEU A 233 -6.93 9.48 -14.41
CA LEU A 233 -7.78 10.56 -14.91
C LEU A 233 -8.82 11.01 -13.88
N PHE A 234 -9.42 10.06 -13.15
CA PHE A 234 -10.30 10.36 -12.04
C PHE A 234 -9.61 11.22 -10.97
N TRP A 235 -8.43 10.81 -10.51
CA TRP A 235 -7.68 11.57 -9.51
C TRP A 235 -7.18 12.91 -10.05
N LYS A 236 -6.84 12.99 -11.34
CA LYS A 236 -6.51 14.28 -11.97
C LYS A 236 -7.66 15.27 -11.88
N LYS A 237 -8.91 14.82 -12.12
CA LYS A 237 -10.11 15.65 -11.97
C LYS A 237 -10.41 16.03 -10.50
N ASN A 238 -10.05 15.15 -9.56
CA ASN A 238 -10.43 15.27 -8.15
C ASN A 238 -9.25 15.61 -7.23
N LEU A 239 -8.18 16.23 -7.76
CA LEU A 239 -7.00 16.59 -6.97
C LEU A 239 -7.29 17.45 -5.74
N CYS A 240 -8.23 18.39 -5.86
CA CYS A 240 -8.67 19.26 -4.76
C CYS A 240 -9.35 18.48 -3.62
N ASN A 241 -9.87 17.28 -3.92
CA ASN A 241 -10.59 16.45 -2.95
C ASN A 241 -9.70 15.33 -2.37
N LEU A 242 -8.46 15.22 -2.83
CA LEU A 242 -7.54 14.17 -2.36
C LEU A 242 -7.21 14.36 -0.87
N GLY A 243 -7.57 13.38 -0.06
CA GLY A 243 -7.38 13.39 1.39
C GLY A 243 -8.41 14.21 2.18
N ASN A 244 -9.47 14.67 1.54
CA ASN A 244 -10.62 15.27 2.20
C ASN A 244 -11.53 14.17 2.79
N ASP A 245 -12.22 14.52 3.86
CA ASP A 245 -13.23 13.66 4.46
C ASP A 245 -14.51 13.68 3.61
N GLN A 246 -15.03 12.50 3.27
CA GLN A 246 -16.14 12.34 2.33
C GLN A 246 -17.41 13.08 2.74
N TYR A 247 -17.72 13.08 4.03
CA TYR A 247 -18.96 13.65 4.57
C TYR A 247 -18.74 15.03 5.19
N LYS A 248 -17.66 15.23 5.97
CA LYS A 248 -17.40 16.49 6.68
C LYS A 248 -17.11 17.66 5.75
N HIS A 249 -16.54 17.37 4.56
CA HIS A 249 -16.27 18.37 3.52
C HIS A 249 -17.34 18.40 2.43
N SER A 250 -18.43 17.66 2.61
CA SER A 250 -19.58 17.69 1.69
C SER A 250 -20.31 19.02 1.80
N GLU A 251 -20.74 19.57 0.67
CA GLU A 251 -21.60 20.75 0.64
C GLU A 251 -22.98 20.50 1.26
N ILE A 252 -23.39 19.23 1.34
CA ILE A 252 -24.73 18.83 1.84
C ILE A 252 -24.69 18.55 3.35
N TYR A 253 -23.65 17.84 3.83
CA TYR A 253 -23.57 17.35 5.19
C TYR A 253 -22.44 18.01 6.00
N GLY A 254 -21.46 18.58 5.31
CA GLY A 254 -20.30 19.17 5.94
C GLY A 254 -20.55 20.58 6.45
N LYS A 255 -19.98 20.87 7.61
CA LYS A 255 -19.89 22.24 8.14
C LYS A 255 -18.48 22.79 7.99
N GLU A 256 -17.53 21.93 7.67
CA GLU A 256 -16.13 22.33 7.52
C GLU A 256 -15.91 22.77 6.06
N PRO A 257 -15.31 23.94 5.83
CA PRO A 257 -14.92 24.34 4.47
C PRO A 257 -13.97 23.30 3.91
N VAL A 258 -14.02 23.09 2.58
CA VAL A 258 -13.05 22.24 1.88
C VAL A 258 -11.67 22.71 2.29
N ALA A 259 -11.06 22.04 3.25
CA ALA A 259 -9.73 22.38 3.72
C ALA A 259 -8.76 22.16 2.54
N GLU A 260 -7.76 23.04 2.42
CA GLU A 260 -6.57 22.71 1.65
C GLU A 260 -6.19 21.29 2.01
N THR A 261 -6.13 20.41 1.03
CA THR A 261 -6.01 18.98 1.26
C THR A 261 -4.86 18.73 2.23
N LYS A 262 -5.11 18.01 3.33
CA LYS A 262 -4.07 17.70 4.35
C LYS A 262 -2.79 17.13 3.74
N LEU A 263 -2.89 16.61 2.52
CA LEU A 263 -1.80 15.99 1.77
C LEU A 263 -1.01 16.99 0.91
N HIS A 264 -1.58 18.13 0.52
CA HIS A 264 -0.97 19.07 -0.42
C HIS A 264 -1.14 20.51 0.03
N ILE A 265 -0.36 20.91 1.00
CA ILE A 265 -0.26 22.30 1.44
C ILE A 265 0.69 23.03 0.47
N PRO A 266 0.26 24.11 -0.17
CA PRO A 266 1.13 24.90 -1.06
C PRO A 266 2.16 25.73 -0.29
N GLY A 267 3.21 26.19 -1.00
CA GLY A 267 4.21 27.10 -0.50
C GLY A 267 5.20 26.49 0.52
N ILE A 268 5.89 27.35 1.26
CA ILE A 268 6.96 26.97 2.21
C ILE A 268 6.44 26.04 3.31
N LYS A 269 5.23 26.27 3.83
CA LYS A 269 4.61 25.41 4.84
C LYS A 269 4.42 23.97 4.31
N GLY A 270 4.00 23.85 3.06
CA GLY A 270 3.88 22.54 2.39
C GLY A 270 5.23 21.88 2.19
N LEU A 271 6.23 22.62 1.75
CA LEU A 271 7.61 22.13 1.60
C LEU A 271 8.12 21.55 2.93
N ILE A 272 8.04 22.29 4.00
CA ILE A 272 8.49 21.85 5.35
C ILE A 272 7.72 20.60 5.79
N LYS A 273 6.39 20.57 5.61
CA LYS A 273 5.56 19.43 6.01
C LYS A 273 5.92 18.18 5.23
N HIS A 274 6.04 18.27 3.90
CA HIS A 274 6.37 17.09 3.07
C HIS A 274 7.78 16.60 3.34
N THR A 275 8.76 17.51 3.49
CA THR A 275 10.13 17.14 3.87
C THR A 275 10.14 16.41 5.21
N ARG A 276 9.41 16.92 6.23
CA ARG A 276 9.28 16.26 7.53
C ARG A 276 8.64 14.86 7.42
N ILE A 277 7.66 14.68 6.55
CA ILE A 277 7.04 13.38 6.30
C ILE A 277 8.05 12.43 5.65
N ILE A 278 8.75 12.87 4.61
CA ILE A 278 9.73 12.06 3.89
C ILE A 278 10.87 11.62 4.81
N LEU A 279 11.47 12.56 5.55
CA LEU A 279 12.53 12.27 6.51
C LEU A 279 12.00 11.44 7.70
N GLY A 280 10.77 11.68 8.15
CA GLY A 280 10.14 10.90 9.21
C GLY A 280 9.84 9.46 8.81
N PHE A 281 9.55 9.20 7.55
CA PHE A 281 9.32 7.84 7.06
C PHE A 281 10.60 7.08 6.68
N ASN A 282 11.66 7.80 6.32
CA ASN A 282 12.97 7.19 6.07
C ASN A 282 14.10 8.21 6.27
N PRO A 283 14.62 8.39 7.50
CA PRO A 283 15.73 9.32 7.78
C PRO A 283 17.01 8.99 6.99
N PHE A 284 17.21 7.72 6.65
CA PHE A 284 18.40 7.27 5.93
C PHE A 284 18.47 7.74 4.46
N VAL A 285 17.41 8.38 3.94
CA VAL A 285 17.44 8.98 2.58
C VAL A 285 18.60 9.96 2.39
N ILE A 286 19.08 10.59 3.45
CA ILE A 286 20.22 11.51 3.43
C ILE A 286 21.48 10.85 2.85
N PHE A 287 21.64 9.54 3.00
CA PHE A 287 22.78 8.81 2.46
C PHE A 287 22.79 8.70 0.94
N LEU A 288 21.64 8.88 0.28
CA LEU A 288 21.60 9.01 -1.19
C LEU A 288 22.30 10.29 -1.68
N VAL A 289 22.46 11.31 -0.81
CA VAL A 289 23.20 12.53 -1.10
C VAL A 289 24.62 12.45 -0.58
N ILE A 290 24.82 11.92 0.64
CA ILE A 290 26.14 11.82 1.26
C ILE A 290 27.07 10.90 0.45
N TYR A 291 26.59 9.73 0.03
CA TYR A 291 27.42 8.73 -0.65
C TYR A 291 28.08 9.25 -1.95
N PRO A 292 27.35 9.83 -2.92
CA PRO A 292 28.00 10.35 -4.14
C PRO A 292 28.96 11.50 -3.88
N VAL A 293 28.68 12.36 -2.90
CA VAL A 293 29.59 13.46 -2.51
C VAL A 293 30.90 12.91 -1.98
N MET A 294 30.84 11.83 -1.21
CA MET A 294 32.01 11.19 -0.62
C MET A 294 32.76 10.31 -1.61
N ALA A 295 32.05 9.52 -2.41
CA ALA A 295 32.61 8.63 -3.41
C ALA A 295 33.19 9.37 -4.63
N GLY A 296 32.76 10.61 -4.90
CA GLY A 296 33.22 11.41 -6.04
C GLY A 296 34.73 11.65 -6.11
N ARG A 297 35.45 11.43 -5.01
CA ARG A 297 36.92 11.50 -4.96
C ARG A 297 37.62 10.17 -5.14
N THR A 298 36.95 9.06 -4.95
CA THR A 298 37.54 7.69 -4.96
C THR A 298 36.99 6.81 -6.07
N GLY A 299 35.90 7.24 -6.71
CA GLY A 299 35.13 6.46 -7.68
C GLY A 299 34.17 5.47 -7.00
N MET A 300 32.95 5.35 -7.53
CA MET A 300 32.00 4.33 -7.13
C MET A 300 32.20 3.07 -7.96
N ASN A 301 32.04 1.89 -7.36
CA ASN A 301 31.94 0.70 -8.18
C ASN A 301 30.59 0.70 -8.94
N SER A 302 30.54 0.10 -10.12
CA SER A 302 29.39 0.11 -11.03
C SER A 302 28.11 -0.43 -10.35
N LEU A 303 28.23 -1.42 -9.47
CA LEU A 303 27.10 -2.01 -8.76
C LEU A 303 26.49 -1.03 -7.74
N SER A 304 27.32 -0.44 -6.89
CA SER A 304 26.88 0.55 -5.90
C SER A 304 26.28 1.79 -6.57
N GLU A 305 26.82 2.20 -7.70
CA GLU A 305 26.26 3.30 -8.50
C GLU A 305 24.85 2.98 -8.99
N MET A 306 24.62 1.79 -9.56
CA MET A 306 23.28 1.41 -10.06
C MET A 306 22.27 1.30 -8.91
N ILE A 307 22.66 0.80 -7.75
CA ILE A 307 21.80 0.75 -6.56
C ILE A 307 21.49 2.17 -6.05
N LEU A 308 22.49 3.06 -6.03
CA LEU A 308 22.31 4.47 -5.69
C LEU A 308 21.30 5.14 -6.64
N LEU A 309 21.49 4.98 -7.95
CA LEU A 309 20.59 5.54 -8.97
C LEU A 309 19.16 5.01 -8.81
N TRP A 310 18.98 3.72 -8.52
CA TRP A 310 17.66 3.19 -8.18
C TRP A 310 17.03 3.96 -7.01
N GLY A 311 17.76 4.16 -5.90
CA GLY A 311 17.28 4.95 -4.76
C GLY A 311 16.92 6.38 -5.15
N ILE A 312 17.80 7.07 -5.88
CA ILE A 312 17.61 8.46 -6.33
C ILE A 312 16.34 8.58 -7.20
N PHE A 313 16.16 7.72 -8.21
CA PHE A 313 14.99 7.81 -9.10
C PHE A 313 13.70 7.42 -8.42
N THR A 314 13.73 6.50 -7.46
CA THR A 314 12.56 6.24 -6.61
C THR A 314 12.22 7.48 -5.78
N TYR A 315 13.20 8.17 -5.19
CA TYR A 315 12.94 9.41 -4.47
C TYR A 315 12.58 10.59 -5.38
N LEU A 316 12.97 10.58 -6.65
CA LEU A 316 12.44 11.51 -7.64
C LEU A 316 10.92 11.36 -7.76
N MET A 317 10.39 10.12 -7.80
CA MET A 317 8.93 9.89 -7.76
C MET A 317 8.30 10.41 -6.47
N VAL A 318 8.94 10.18 -5.31
CA VAL A 318 8.48 10.73 -4.03
C VAL A 318 8.42 12.26 -4.10
N PHE A 319 9.46 12.90 -4.65
CA PHE A 319 9.54 14.34 -4.81
C PHE A 319 8.47 14.88 -5.77
N LEU A 320 8.38 14.33 -6.97
CA LEU A 320 7.42 14.76 -7.99
C LEU A 320 5.99 14.70 -7.48
N THR A 321 5.62 13.58 -6.84
CA THR A 321 4.25 13.36 -6.37
C THR A 321 3.93 14.11 -5.06
N SER A 322 4.93 14.53 -4.28
CA SER A 322 4.73 15.32 -3.07
C SER A 322 4.73 16.83 -3.30
N TYR A 323 5.67 17.33 -4.13
CA TYR A 323 5.91 18.76 -4.26
C TYR A 323 5.37 19.36 -5.56
N VAL A 324 5.32 18.58 -6.65
CA VAL A 324 4.94 19.10 -7.97
C VAL A 324 3.45 18.84 -8.24
N PRO A 325 2.60 19.89 -8.28
CA PRO A 325 1.15 19.72 -8.35
C PRO A 325 0.67 18.84 -9.52
N ILE A 326 1.31 18.98 -10.68
CA ILE A 326 0.92 18.25 -11.90
C ILE A 326 1.10 16.72 -11.79
N PHE A 327 1.95 16.24 -10.88
CA PHE A 327 2.21 14.80 -10.70
C PHE A 327 1.46 14.17 -9.51
N ARG A 328 0.75 14.97 -8.73
CA ARG A 328 0.04 14.48 -7.52
C ARG A 328 -1.01 13.42 -7.80
N PHE A 329 -1.60 13.42 -9.00
CA PHE A 329 -2.56 12.41 -9.41
C PHE A 329 -1.98 11.00 -9.57
N LEU A 330 -0.66 10.86 -9.64
CA LEU A 330 0.02 9.56 -9.69
C LEU A 330 -0.03 8.81 -8.35
N GLY A 331 -0.32 9.53 -7.25
CA GLY A 331 -0.48 8.96 -5.92
C GLY A 331 0.24 9.75 -4.84
N GLU A 332 0.11 9.28 -3.61
CA GLU A 332 0.74 9.89 -2.44
C GLU A 332 2.23 9.54 -2.38
N GLY A 333 3.11 10.54 -2.44
CA GLY A 333 4.56 10.36 -2.54
C GLY A 333 5.16 9.43 -1.49
N TRP A 334 4.69 9.51 -0.24
CA TRP A 334 5.21 8.67 0.84
C TRP A 334 5.01 7.15 0.61
N LYS A 335 4.03 6.76 -0.21
CA LYS A 335 3.80 5.35 -0.58
C LYS A 335 4.90 4.77 -1.47
N TYR A 336 5.63 5.61 -2.22
CA TYR A 336 6.77 5.16 -3.04
C TYR A 336 8.03 4.88 -2.21
N ILE A 337 8.16 5.45 -0.98
CA ILE A 337 9.33 5.26 -0.11
C ILE A 337 9.63 3.78 0.12
N LYS A 338 8.61 2.93 0.14
CA LYS A 338 8.75 1.48 0.32
C LYS A 338 9.64 0.84 -0.77
N PHE A 339 9.53 1.30 -2.01
CA PHE A 339 10.34 0.78 -3.13
C PHE A 339 11.81 1.24 -3.07
N ALA A 340 12.11 2.27 -2.26
CA ALA A 340 13.46 2.76 -2.02
C ALA A 340 14.12 2.14 -0.77
N ALA A 341 13.41 1.36 0.03
CA ALA A 341 13.93 0.87 1.31
C ALA A 341 15.19 0.00 1.13
N PHE A 342 15.20 -0.87 0.12
CA PHE A 342 16.34 -1.71 -0.22
C PHE A 342 17.58 -0.87 -0.61
N PRO A 343 17.52 -0.02 -1.67
CA PRO A 343 18.71 0.73 -2.09
C PRO A 343 19.19 1.71 -1.01
N VAL A 344 18.28 2.34 -0.26
CA VAL A 344 18.67 3.24 0.84
C VAL A 344 19.44 2.49 1.93
N ALA A 345 18.95 1.32 2.36
CA ALA A 345 19.63 0.55 3.40
C ALA A 345 21.00 0.06 2.95
N PHE A 346 21.13 -0.41 1.70
CA PHE A 346 22.40 -0.80 1.10
C PHE A 346 23.37 0.39 1.03
N VAL A 347 22.97 1.49 0.39
CA VAL A 347 23.83 2.68 0.20
C VAL A 347 24.25 3.28 1.54
N SER A 348 23.38 3.29 2.54
CA SER A 348 23.70 3.79 3.88
C SER A 348 24.80 2.94 4.54
N ALA A 349 24.69 1.61 4.45
CA ALA A 349 25.71 0.71 4.99
C ALA A 349 27.06 0.86 4.27
N VAL A 350 27.04 0.90 2.93
CA VAL A 350 28.23 1.15 2.11
C VAL A 350 28.88 2.49 2.49
N SER A 351 28.09 3.55 2.62
CA SER A 351 28.56 4.89 2.99
C SER A 351 29.28 4.91 4.35
N ILE A 352 28.82 4.10 5.30
CA ILE A 352 29.40 4.03 6.65
C ILE A 352 30.73 3.29 6.65
N PHE A 353 30.91 2.28 5.79
CA PHE A 353 32.05 1.37 5.85
C PHE A 353 33.11 1.55 4.75
N GLU A 354 32.75 1.98 3.53
CA GLU A 354 33.68 2.06 2.40
C GLU A 354 34.49 3.36 2.32
N ASN A 355 34.28 4.31 3.24
CA ASN A 355 34.93 5.60 3.15
C ASN A 355 36.33 5.65 3.77
N PRO A 356 37.29 6.40 3.19
CA PRO A 356 38.61 6.55 3.74
C PRO A 356 38.58 7.23 5.11
N ILE A 357 39.50 6.82 5.97
CA ILE A 357 39.60 6.98 7.43
C ILE A 357 39.22 8.36 7.99
N LYS A 358 39.37 9.46 7.27
CA LYS A 358 39.08 10.82 7.75
C LYS A 358 37.61 11.26 7.71
N LEU A 359 36.75 10.58 6.94
CA LEU A 359 35.35 10.94 6.74
C LEU A 359 34.37 9.96 7.41
N ASN A 360 34.88 8.87 8.01
CA ASN A 360 34.04 7.82 8.60
C ASN A 360 33.29 8.27 9.86
N PHE A 361 33.87 9.17 10.66
CA PHE A 361 33.24 9.62 11.90
C PHE A 361 31.93 10.39 11.68
N PRO A 362 31.86 11.41 10.79
CA PRO A 362 30.62 12.11 10.51
C PRO A 362 29.52 11.20 9.92
N THR A 363 29.88 10.26 9.03
CA THR A 363 28.91 9.32 8.46
C THR A 363 28.41 8.32 9.47
N LEU A 364 29.28 7.83 10.35
CA LEU A 364 28.90 6.94 11.44
C LEU A 364 27.96 7.66 12.41
N VAL A 365 28.28 8.91 12.82
CA VAL A 365 27.42 9.71 13.69
C VAL A 365 26.07 9.96 13.02
N THR A 366 26.05 10.32 11.74
CA THR A 366 24.81 10.51 10.98
C THR A 366 23.99 9.20 10.93
N GLY A 367 24.65 8.06 10.71
CA GLY A 367 24.03 6.73 10.74
C GLY A 367 23.37 6.41 12.09
N ILE A 368 24.07 6.70 13.19
CA ILE A 368 23.55 6.49 14.56
C ILE A 368 22.34 7.42 14.81
N VAL A 369 22.43 8.69 14.44
CA VAL A 369 21.31 9.66 14.59
C VAL A 369 20.10 9.20 13.78
N CYS A 370 20.30 8.78 12.52
CA CYS A 370 19.22 8.25 11.68
C CYS A 370 18.62 6.96 12.29
N PHE A 371 19.44 6.08 12.84
CA PHE A 371 18.99 4.83 13.46
C PHE A 371 18.12 5.10 14.70
N VAL A 372 18.61 5.92 15.64
CA VAL A 372 17.90 6.27 16.87
C VAL A 372 16.59 7.00 16.52
N SER A 373 16.65 7.96 15.60
CA SER A 373 15.47 8.69 15.12
C SER A 373 14.44 7.74 14.49
N SER A 374 14.88 6.82 13.61
CA SER A 374 14.01 5.83 12.96
C SER A 374 13.33 4.92 13.98
N LEU A 375 14.10 4.40 14.94
CA LEU A 375 13.55 3.55 16.00
C LEU A 375 12.52 4.32 16.84
N TRP A 376 12.85 5.53 17.26
CA TRP A 376 11.94 6.37 18.04
C TRP A 376 10.66 6.69 17.26
N ILE A 377 10.77 7.10 15.99
CA ILE A 377 9.62 7.38 15.12
C ILE A 377 8.77 6.12 14.93
N THR A 378 9.40 4.97 14.67
CA THR A 378 8.71 3.68 14.55
C THR A 378 7.90 3.38 15.82
N LEU A 379 8.52 3.49 16.99
CA LEU A 379 7.85 3.23 18.28
C LEU A 379 6.67 4.19 18.51
N LYS A 380 6.87 5.48 18.20
CA LYS A 380 5.84 6.51 18.32
C LYS A 380 4.66 6.26 17.36
N LEU A 381 4.94 5.98 16.10
CA LEU A 381 3.90 5.69 15.09
C LEU A 381 3.12 4.42 15.45
N GLN A 382 3.80 3.40 15.93
CA GLN A 382 3.17 2.18 16.40
C GLN A 382 2.28 2.41 17.62
N LYS A 383 2.72 3.21 18.61
CA LYS A 383 1.89 3.61 19.76
C LYS A 383 0.67 4.40 19.28
N LYS A 384 0.86 5.38 18.41
CA LYS A 384 -0.23 6.14 17.81
C LYS A 384 -1.22 5.23 17.06
N SER A 385 -0.71 4.30 16.27
CA SER A 385 -1.54 3.31 15.59
C SER A 385 -2.30 2.40 16.57
N GLN A 386 -1.80 2.12 17.76
CA GLN A 386 -2.54 1.38 18.78
C GLN A 386 -3.70 2.18 19.37
N THR A 387 -3.53 3.49 19.53
CA THR A 387 -4.55 4.37 20.12
C THR A 387 -5.57 4.87 19.09
N GLU A 388 -5.15 5.13 17.84
CA GLU A 388 -5.99 5.64 16.76
C GLU A 388 -6.61 4.54 15.86
N ARG A 389 -6.34 3.26 16.15
CA ARG A 389 -6.83 2.11 15.37
C ARG A 389 -8.33 1.88 15.53
N THR A 390 -9.10 2.92 15.34
CA THR A 390 -10.55 2.80 15.20
C THR A 390 -10.98 2.59 13.75
N MET A 391 -10.14 2.96 12.78
CA MET A 391 -10.47 2.82 11.36
C MET A 391 -9.95 1.50 10.78
N GLY A 392 -10.86 0.65 10.29
CA GLY A 392 -10.54 -0.60 9.57
C GLY A 392 -10.20 -1.81 10.43
N ILE A 393 -10.29 -1.71 11.77
CA ILE A 393 -10.20 -2.88 12.65
C ILE A 393 -11.60 -3.42 12.90
N VAL A 394 -11.77 -4.69 12.62
CA VAL A 394 -12.99 -5.42 12.99
C VAL A 394 -12.86 -5.81 14.47
N ASN A 395 -13.52 -5.05 15.33
CA ASN A 395 -13.65 -5.35 16.76
C ASN A 395 -14.87 -6.25 17.05
N ASP A 396 -15.02 -6.66 18.30
CA ASP A 396 -16.12 -7.56 18.68
C ASP A 396 -17.51 -6.93 18.47
N ASP A 397 -17.66 -5.61 18.66
CA ASP A 397 -18.94 -4.92 18.43
C ASP A 397 -19.28 -4.90 16.93
N LEU A 398 -18.30 -4.65 16.07
CA LEU A 398 -18.50 -4.71 14.63
C LEU A 398 -18.79 -6.14 14.15
N LEU A 399 -18.19 -7.17 14.78
CA LEU A 399 -18.51 -8.55 14.49
C LEU A 399 -19.95 -8.91 14.87
N LYS A 400 -20.46 -8.44 16.02
CA LYS A 400 -21.87 -8.60 16.40
C LYS A 400 -22.79 -7.94 15.37
N THR A 401 -22.43 -6.74 14.92
CA THR A 401 -23.18 -6.03 13.87
C THR A 401 -23.20 -6.83 12.57
N TYR A 402 -22.06 -7.40 12.16
CA TYR A 402 -21.99 -8.23 10.96
C TYR A 402 -22.78 -9.52 11.08
N GLU A 403 -22.79 -10.14 12.27
CA GLU A 403 -23.62 -11.31 12.53
C GLU A 403 -25.11 -11.00 12.41
N PHE A 404 -25.56 -9.87 12.99
CA PHE A 404 -26.93 -9.41 12.84
C PHE A 404 -27.29 -9.20 11.36
N ILE A 405 -26.44 -8.46 10.62
CA ILE A 405 -26.65 -8.20 9.18
C ILE A 405 -26.70 -9.50 8.37
N ARG A 406 -25.79 -10.44 8.64
CA ARG A 406 -25.72 -11.74 7.95
C ARG A 406 -27.00 -12.54 8.10
N ASN A 407 -27.57 -12.54 9.31
CA ASN A 407 -28.77 -13.31 9.65
C ASN A 407 -30.07 -12.59 9.22
N SER A 408 -30.00 -11.32 8.85
CA SER A 408 -31.16 -10.57 8.36
C SER A 408 -31.48 -10.92 6.90
N SER A 409 -32.75 -10.73 6.50
CA SER A 409 -33.21 -10.85 5.12
C SER A 409 -32.82 -9.64 4.24
N PHE A 410 -32.30 -8.58 4.84
CA PHE A 410 -31.96 -7.34 4.15
C PHE A 410 -30.75 -7.52 3.25
N ASP A 411 -30.74 -6.82 2.11
CA ASP A 411 -29.60 -6.71 1.21
C ASP A 411 -29.43 -5.24 0.80
N GLY A 412 -28.20 -4.88 0.39
CA GLY A 412 -27.89 -3.51 0.03
C GLY A 412 -27.57 -2.61 1.22
N ILE A 413 -26.27 -2.30 1.38
CA ILE A 413 -25.74 -1.59 2.54
C ILE A 413 -24.93 -0.38 2.09
N ILE A 414 -25.20 0.79 2.68
CA ILE A 414 -24.26 1.93 2.69
C ILE A 414 -23.45 1.85 3.97
N CYS A 415 -22.13 1.88 3.85
CA CYS A 415 -21.21 1.94 4.99
C CYS A 415 -20.68 3.36 5.18
N ILE A 416 -20.76 3.89 6.38
CA ILE A 416 -20.31 5.22 6.76
C ILE A 416 -19.38 5.12 7.99
N PRO A 417 -18.10 5.34 7.83
CA PRO A 417 -17.37 5.70 6.61
C PRO A 417 -17.18 4.52 5.64
N THR A 418 -16.89 4.85 4.39
CA THR A 418 -16.74 3.88 3.29
C THR A 418 -15.68 2.81 3.51
N HIS A 419 -14.68 3.04 4.36
CA HIS A 419 -13.64 2.04 4.64
C HIS A 419 -14.17 0.80 5.40
N LEU A 420 -15.40 0.83 5.92
CA LEU A 420 -16.07 -0.34 6.51
C LEU A 420 -16.59 -1.30 5.42
N ALA A 421 -16.78 -0.83 4.19
CA ALA A 421 -17.49 -1.56 3.16
C ALA A 421 -16.87 -2.91 2.81
N ASP A 422 -15.54 -2.99 2.63
CA ASP A 422 -14.86 -4.23 2.27
C ASP A 422 -14.99 -5.30 3.37
N ALA A 423 -14.85 -4.89 4.64
CA ALA A 423 -15.05 -5.80 5.77
C ALA A 423 -16.53 -6.22 5.88
N THR A 424 -17.46 -5.29 5.71
CA THR A 424 -18.90 -5.57 5.70
C THR A 424 -19.24 -6.60 4.64
N SER A 425 -18.83 -6.38 3.39
CA SER A 425 -19.04 -7.31 2.28
C SER A 425 -18.44 -8.71 2.58
N TYR A 426 -17.20 -8.74 3.10
CA TYR A 426 -16.51 -9.99 3.40
C TYR A 426 -17.21 -10.82 4.48
N TYR A 427 -17.61 -10.20 5.61
CA TYR A 427 -18.18 -10.91 6.75
C TYR A 427 -19.66 -11.21 6.58
N THR A 428 -20.43 -10.31 5.99
CA THR A 428 -21.89 -10.46 5.89
C THR A 428 -22.34 -11.20 4.64
N LYS A 429 -21.53 -11.21 3.58
CA LYS A 429 -21.90 -11.69 2.24
C LYS A 429 -23.13 -10.95 1.67
N LYS A 430 -23.29 -9.69 2.05
CA LYS A 430 -24.31 -8.77 1.55
C LYS A 430 -23.70 -7.72 0.66
N LYS A 431 -24.49 -7.17 -0.27
CA LYS A 431 -24.04 -6.14 -1.20
C LYS A 431 -23.78 -4.82 -0.50
N VAL A 432 -22.64 -4.21 -0.75
CA VAL A 432 -22.27 -2.87 -0.27
C VAL A 432 -22.25 -1.89 -1.43
N LEU A 433 -22.62 -0.63 -1.19
CA LEU A 433 -22.69 0.37 -2.25
C LEU A 433 -21.34 0.63 -2.90
N TRP A 434 -20.27 0.65 -2.12
CA TRP A 434 -18.94 0.95 -2.61
C TRP A 434 -17.89 0.25 -1.76
N GLY A 435 -16.83 -0.20 -2.41
CA GLY A 435 -15.69 -0.85 -1.78
C GLY A 435 -14.73 -1.38 -2.83
N GLY A 436 -13.60 -1.92 -2.37
CA GLY A 436 -12.59 -2.50 -3.23
C GLY A 436 -11.85 -1.50 -4.11
N HIS A 437 -11.39 -1.99 -5.23
CA HIS A 437 -10.69 -1.22 -6.27
C HIS A 437 -11.57 -1.06 -7.52
N SER A 438 -12.88 -0.94 -7.31
CA SER A 438 -13.87 -0.77 -8.38
C SER A 438 -13.65 0.51 -9.17
N LEU A 439 -14.21 0.55 -10.37
CA LEU A 439 -14.21 1.72 -11.24
C LEU A 439 -14.88 2.90 -10.53
N VAL A 440 -14.11 3.96 -10.36
CA VAL A 440 -14.50 5.13 -9.58
C VAL A 440 -15.44 6.03 -10.36
N SER A 441 -15.53 5.87 -11.68
CA SER A 441 -16.36 6.66 -12.59
C SER A 441 -17.86 6.58 -12.30
N LEU A 442 -18.35 5.46 -11.76
CA LEU A 442 -19.75 5.29 -11.39
C LEU A 442 -20.17 6.02 -10.11
N LEU A 443 -19.19 6.41 -9.30
CA LEU A 443 -19.43 7.01 -8.00
C LEU A 443 -19.31 8.52 -8.02
N GLU A 444 -19.37 9.11 -9.21
CA GLU A 444 -19.39 10.54 -9.37
C GLU A 444 -20.53 11.13 -8.54
N GLY A 445 -20.13 11.90 -7.50
CA GLY A 445 -21.05 12.46 -6.52
C GLY A 445 -21.19 11.68 -5.21
N PHE A 446 -20.67 10.42 -5.09
CA PHE A 446 -20.56 9.72 -3.82
C PHE A 446 -19.14 9.74 -3.27
N PHE A 447 -18.16 9.56 -4.12
CA PHE A 447 -16.74 9.55 -3.76
C PHE A 447 -15.95 10.47 -4.71
N PRO A 448 -14.93 11.22 -4.29
CA PRO A 448 -14.33 11.27 -2.95
C PRO A 448 -15.09 12.13 -1.94
N ILE A 449 -16.03 12.95 -2.37
CA ILE A 449 -16.93 13.78 -1.55
C ILE A 449 -18.36 13.53 -1.97
N ILE A 450 -19.24 13.31 -1.02
CA ILE A 450 -20.67 13.10 -1.29
C ILE A 450 -21.32 14.42 -1.72
N ARG A 451 -21.95 14.42 -2.89
CA ARG A 451 -22.59 15.58 -3.52
C ARG A 451 -24.08 15.44 -3.70
N LYS A 452 -24.65 14.30 -3.35
CA LYS A 452 -26.10 14.04 -3.39
C LYS A 452 -26.54 13.52 -2.04
N PRO A 453 -27.80 13.76 -1.65
CA PRO A 453 -28.35 13.21 -0.41
C PRO A 453 -28.27 11.68 -0.39
N ILE A 454 -28.12 11.10 0.82
CA ILE A 454 -28.03 9.63 0.99
C ILE A 454 -29.27 8.95 0.42
N GLU A 455 -30.45 9.56 0.55
CA GLU A 455 -31.74 9.07 0.03
C GLU A 455 -31.69 8.85 -1.50
N TYR A 456 -30.91 9.67 -2.22
CA TYR A 456 -30.70 9.48 -3.66
C TYR A 456 -30.05 8.13 -3.96
N TYR A 457 -29.02 7.74 -3.19
CA TYR A 457 -28.32 6.48 -3.38
C TYR A 457 -29.17 5.30 -2.92
N ILE A 458 -29.88 5.45 -1.81
CA ILE A 458 -30.82 4.45 -1.29
C ILE A 458 -31.84 4.08 -2.36
N LYS A 459 -32.52 5.08 -2.94
CA LYS A 459 -33.53 4.85 -3.97
C LYS A 459 -32.92 4.27 -5.26
N ARG A 460 -31.80 4.84 -5.71
CA ARG A 460 -31.17 4.44 -6.98
C ARG A 460 -30.65 3.00 -6.96
N TYR A 461 -30.08 2.56 -5.85
CA TYR A 461 -29.43 1.25 -5.71
C TYR A 461 -30.23 0.25 -4.87
N ASN A 462 -31.48 0.57 -4.53
CA ASN A 462 -32.34 -0.27 -3.72
C ASN A 462 -31.67 -0.74 -2.42
N ILE A 463 -31.15 0.23 -1.65
CA ILE A 463 -30.41 -0.04 -0.41
C ILE A 463 -31.40 -0.12 0.75
N SER A 464 -31.23 -1.15 1.59
CA SER A 464 -32.10 -1.36 2.75
C SER A 464 -31.44 -0.93 4.07
N LEU A 465 -30.11 -0.94 4.14
CA LEU A 465 -29.39 -0.74 5.39
C LEU A 465 -28.35 0.39 5.28
N ILE A 466 -28.20 1.12 6.37
CA ILE A 466 -27.11 2.10 6.55
C ILE A 466 -26.35 1.71 7.82
N LEU A 467 -25.08 1.35 7.67
CA LEU A 467 -24.16 1.06 8.77
C LEU A 467 -23.32 2.30 9.07
N ILE A 468 -23.41 2.84 10.29
CA ILE A 468 -22.70 4.05 10.70
C ILE A 468 -21.77 3.77 11.86
N ASP A 469 -20.52 4.27 11.76
CA ASP A 469 -19.63 4.46 12.92
C ASP A 469 -19.91 5.85 13.50
N THR A 470 -20.60 5.93 14.65
CA THR A 470 -20.99 7.19 15.29
C THR A 470 -19.81 8.01 15.78
N SER A 471 -18.63 7.39 15.96
CA SER A 471 -17.39 8.13 16.25
C SER A 471 -16.87 8.92 15.04
N TYR A 472 -17.32 8.57 13.83
CA TYR A 472 -16.98 9.25 12.58
C TYR A 472 -17.96 10.39 12.25
N ILE A 473 -19.25 10.14 12.35
CA ILE A 473 -20.30 11.12 12.07
C ILE A 473 -21.58 10.81 12.87
N ASP A 474 -22.24 11.85 13.37
CA ASP A 474 -23.53 11.72 14.03
C ASP A 474 -24.63 11.44 12.97
N PRO A 475 -25.47 10.39 13.14
CA PRO A 475 -26.60 10.10 12.25
C PRO A 475 -27.53 11.29 12.00
N LYS A 476 -27.71 12.16 12.99
CA LYS A 476 -28.53 13.39 12.87
C LYS A 476 -28.02 14.36 11.78
N VAL A 477 -26.70 14.40 11.56
CA VAL A 477 -26.10 15.22 10.49
C VAL A 477 -26.54 14.71 9.13
N LEU A 478 -26.74 13.39 9.01
CA LEU A 478 -27.18 12.72 7.80
C LEU A 478 -28.69 12.75 7.61
N LYS A 479 -29.44 13.38 8.53
CA LYS A 479 -30.91 13.46 8.57
C LYS A 479 -31.60 12.08 8.65
N ILE A 480 -30.93 11.12 9.30
CA ILE A 480 -31.47 9.79 9.54
C ILE A 480 -32.27 9.83 10.83
N SER A 481 -33.53 9.33 10.82
CA SER A 481 -34.39 9.28 11.99
C SER A 481 -33.98 8.20 12.97
N GLU A 482 -34.06 8.47 14.26
CA GLU A 482 -33.86 7.47 15.33
C GLU A 482 -34.87 6.30 15.24
N GLU A 483 -36.07 6.53 14.68
CA GLU A 483 -37.09 5.49 14.45
C GLU A 483 -36.63 4.41 13.45
N GLN A 484 -35.63 4.71 12.65
CA GLN A 484 -35.01 3.76 11.68
C GLN A 484 -33.92 2.89 12.30
N LEU A 485 -33.54 3.15 13.55
CA LEU A 485 -32.50 2.39 14.24
C LEU A 485 -33.01 0.99 14.57
N ILE A 486 -32.35 -0.05 14.04
CA ILE A 486 -32.72 -1.46 14.26
C ILE A 486 -31.72 -2.25 15.07
N PHE A 487 -30.46 -1.78 15.16
CA PHE A 487 -29.42 -2.48 15.93
C PHE A 487 -28.31 -1.52 16.34
N THR A 488 -27.77 -1.72 17.54
CA THR A 488 -26.61 -0.98 18.07
C THR A 488 -25.64 -1.94 18.75
N ALA A 489 -24.36 -1.77 18.45
CA ALA A 489 -23.26 -2.43 19.15
C ALA A 489 -22.08 -1.48 19.32
N GLY A 490 -21.85 -1.02 20.56
CA GLY A 490 -20.84 0.00 20.85
C GLY A 490 -21.08 1.28 20.06
N LYS A 491 -20.13 1.63 19.21
CA LYS A 491 -20.22 2.82 18.35
C LYS A 491 -20.83 2.55 16.97
N TYR A 492 -21.26 1.34 16.69
CA TYR A 492 -21.83 0.96 15.40
C TYR A 492 -23.33 0.91 15.50
N GLU A 493 -23.98 1.67 14.64
CA GLU A 493 -25.44 1.77 14.54
C GLU A 493 -25.88 1.33 13.15
N LEU A 494 -26.94 0.54 13.10
CA LEU A 494 -27.55 0.03 11.88
C LEU A 494 -28.95 0.59 11.75
N PHE A 495 -29.19 1.30 10.66
CA PHE A 495 -30.49 1.88 10.34
C PHE A 495 -31.12 1.15 9.17
N PHE A 496 -32.42 0.91 9.27
CA PHE A 496 -33.23 0.36 8.19
C PHE A 496 -33.96 1.47 7.45
N TYR A 497 -33.93 1.41 6.13
CA TYR A 497 -34.61 2.34 5.27
C TYR A 497 -35.63 1.60 4.40
N SER A 498 -36.93 1.75 4.72
CA SER A 498 -38.02 1.21 3.92
C SER A 498 -38.37 2.14 2.78
N GLN A 499 -38.52 1.61 1.58
CA GLN A 499 -38.97 2.37 0.42
C GLN A 499 -40.51 2.64 0.41
N GLY A 500 -41.26 2.13 1.41
CA GLY A 500 -42.69 2.33 1.54
C GLY A 500 -43.17 2.02 2.95
N SER A 501 -44.10 2.83 3.46
CA SER A 501 -44.65 2.76 4.82
C SER A 501 -45.38 1.46 5.18
N ASP A 502 -45.60 0.54 4.23
CA ASP A 502 -46.41 -0.67 4.45
C ASP A 502 -45.62 -1.90 4.91
N PHE A 503 -44.27 -1.84 4.95
CA PHE A 503 -43.45 -3.01 5.26
C PHE A 503 -43.27 -3.26 6.77
N TRP A 504 -43.37 -2.23 7.62
CA TRP A 504 -43.20 -2.34 9.08
C TRP A 504 -44.19 -3.27 9.76
N ASN A 505 -45.40 -3.36 9.22
CA ASN A 505 -46.47 -4.17 9.81
C ASN A 505 -46.35 -5.68 9.55
N LYS A 506 -45.48 -6.09 8.63
CA LYS A 506 -45.34 -7.50 8.25
C LYS A 506 -44.15 -8.21 8.91
N THR A 507 -43.02 -7.49 9.13
CA THR A 507 -41.73 -8.10 9.55
C THR A 507 -41.57 -8.21 11.08
N MET A 508 -42.40 -7.52 11.87
CA MET A 508 -42.41 -7.64 13.33
C MET A 508 -43.40 -8.70 13.84
N ARG A 509 -44.09 -9.43 12.95
CA ARG A 509 -45.04 -10.48 13.32
C ARG A 509 -44.54 -11.90 13.00
N GLU A 510 -43.35 -12.05 12.43
CA GLU A 510 -42.62 -13.31 12.28
C GLU A 510 -41.37 -13.31 13.18
#